data_ff6e386917a341cbd8b88f065f37c345
#
_entry.id   ff6e386917a341cbd8b88f065f37c345
#
_cell.length_a   1.000
_cell.length_b   1.000
_cell.length_c   1.000
_cell.angle_alpha   90.00
_cell.angle_beta   90.00
_cell.angle_gamma   90.00
#
_symmetry.space_group_name_H-M   'P 1'
#
loop_
_entity.id
_entity.type
_entity.pdbx_description
1 polymer ?
#
loop_
_entity_poly.entity_id
_entity_poly.type
_entity_poly.pdbx_seq_one_letter_code
_entity_poly.pdbx_strand_id
1 'polypeptide(L)'
;MRIGVPKEIKNHEYRVGLTPQSVAELTALGHEVWIETRAGAAIGFADEDYRQAGAQIAQGAGEVFQQAQLIIKVKEPLAVERAKLREQHTLFTYLHLAPDRAQTDELMASGATCIAYETVTDAQGRLPLLAPMSEVAGRMSIQAGAGCLEKARGGRGVLLGGVPGVAPGKVVILGGGVVGSHALAMAVGLGANVTVLDKNVDALRRLDAQYGNRITTLYSTRAAVREQVLAADLVIGGVLIPGAAAPKLITADMVRQMQAGAVLVDVAIDQGGCAETSHATTHAEPTYVVDDVVHYCVANMPGNVARTSTLALNNATLPHALALAGKGWQQALRDDEHLRNGLNIAQGQLTHAAVAQALGLAWTPATRILA
;
A
#
# COMPACT_ATOMS: atom_id res chain seq x y z
N MET A 1 13.61 24.44 6.41
CA MET A 1 12.82 23.60 7.35
C MET A 1 13.68 22.46 7.84
N ARG A 2 13.46 21.98 9.07
CA ARG A 2 14.10 20.76 9.59
C ARG A 2 13.18 19.56 9.37
N ILE A 3 13.70 18.55 8.67
CA ILE A 3 12.95 17.36 8.24
C ILE A 3 13.52 16.15 8.96
N GLY A 4 12.68 15.32 9.54
CA GLY A 4 13.09 14.13 10.26
C GLY A 4 12.53 12.85 9.62
N VAL A 5 13.38 11.83 9.54
CA VAL A 5 13.02 10.50 9.03
C VAL A 5 13.42 9.47 10.09
N PRO A 6 12.50 9.06 10.95
CA PRO A 6 12.77 7.98 11.88
C PRO A 6 12.82 6.64 11.15
N LYS A 7 13.54 5.68 11.73
CA LYS A 7 13.51 4.29 11.29
C LYS A 7 12.14 3.69 11.56
N GLU A 8 11.61 2.93 10.62
CA GLU A 8 10.38 2.18 10.82
C GLU A 8 10.58 1.05 11.85
N ILE A 9 9.63 0.93 12.77
CA ILE A 9 9.71 -0.01 13.90
C ILE A 9 8.58 -1.05 13.94
N LYS A 10 7.65 -1.01 12.95
CA LYS A 10 6.65 -2.07 12.79
C LYS A 10 7.34 -3.37 12.39
N ASN A 11 6.76 -4.48 12.82
CA ASN A 11 7.27 -5.80 12.47
C ASN A 11 7.34 -5.98 10.94
N HIS A 12 8.48 -6.42 10.43
CA HIS A 12 8.76 -6.60 9.01
C HIS A 12 8.53 -5.34 8.14
N GLU A 13 8.69 -4.15 8.72
CA GLU A 13 8.73 -2.90 7.95
C GLU A 13 10.18 -2.45 7.76
N TYR A 14 10.64 -2.53 6.53
CA TYR A 14 12.02 -2.23 6.14
C TYR A 14 12.13 -1.02 5.20
N ARG A 15 10.99 -0.43 4.80
CA ARG A 15 10.95 0.80 3.99
C ARG A 15 11.46 1.99 4.80
N VAL A 16 11.79 3.07 4.11
CA VAL A 16 12.21 4.34 4.72
C VAL A 16 11.49 5.51 4.05
N GLY A 17 11.18 6.55 4.83
CA GLY A 17 10.40 7.71 4.37
C GLY A 17 11.09 8.52 3.26
N LEU A 18 12.42 8.64 3.27
CA LEU A 18 13.21 9.31 2.23
C LEU A 18 14.38 8.44 1.78
N THR A 19 14.66 8.44 0.47
CA THR A 19 15.89 7.88 -0.09
C THR A 19 17.02 8.90 -0.03
N PRO A 20 18.31 8.50 -0.15
CA PRO A 20 19.42 9.46 -0.28
C PRO A 20 19.22 10.46 -1.43
N GLN A 21 18.65 10.03 -2.55
CA GLN A 21 18.33 10.92 -3.68
C GLN A 21 17.28 11.97 -3.29
N SER A 22 16.21 11.58 -2.61
CA SER A 22 15.19 12.54 -2.13
C SER A 22 15.76 13.51 -1.09
N VAL A 23 16.69 13.04 -0.26
CA VAL A 23 17.42 13.88 0.70
C VAL A 23 18.27 14.92 -0.04
N ALA A 24 19.01 14.53 -1.08
CA ALA A 24 19.83 15.44 -1.88
C ALA A 24 19.00 16.59 -2.49
N GLU A 25 17.77 16.30 -2.98
CA GLU A 25 16.86 17.34 -3.49
C GLU A 25 16.44 18.34 -2.39
N LEU A 26 16.13 17.83 -1.19
CA LEU A 26 15.74 18.69 -0.07
C LEU A 26 16.92 19.53 0.47
N THR A 27 18.11 18.94 0.59
CA THR A 27 19.31 19.65 1.08
C THR A 27 19.82 20.67 0.07
N ALA A 28 19.68 20.40 -1.23
CA ALA A 28 20.01 21.37 -2.29
C ALA A 28 19.15 22.64 -2.24
N LEU A 29 17.94 22.55 -1.67
CA LEU A 29 17.04 23.69 -1.40
C LEU A 29 17.28 24.35 -0.03
N GLY A 30 18.33 23.96 0.69
CA GLY A 30 18.70 24.55 1.98
C GLY A 30 17.88 24.01 3.16
N HIS A 31 17.21 22.87 3.03
CA HIS A 31 16.56 22.21 4.16
C HIS A 31 17.57 21.33 4.93
N GLU A 32 17.39 21.25 6.24
CA GLU A 32 18.15 20.36 7.12
C GLU A 32 17.39 19.02 7.23
N VAL A 33 18.06 17.90 6.92
CA VAL A 33 17.47 16.58 6.97
C VAL A 33 18.17 15.73 8.03
N TRP A 34 17.39 15.18 8.94
CA TRP A 34 17.82 14.29 10.02
C TRP A 34 17.30 12.88 9.78
N ILE A 35 18.20 11.92 9.60
CA ILE A 35 17.86 10.51 9.38
C ILE A 35 18.27 9.71 10.61
N GLU A 36 17.37 8.89 11.15
CA GLU A 36 17.74 7.97 12.20
C GLU A 36 18.76 6.95 11.69
N THR A 37 19.80 6.69 12.49
CA THR A 37 20.83 5.70 12.14
C THR A 37 20.23 4.39 11.70
N ARG A 38 20.74 3.81 10.63
CA ARG A 38 20.30 2.55 10.03
C ARG A 38 18.84 2.54 9.51
N ALA A 39 18.21 3.69 9.32
CA ALA A 39 16.83 3.75 8.80
C ALA A 39 16.68 3.10 7.41
N GLY A 40 17.65 3.28 6.51
CA GLY A 40 17.66 2.67 5.18
C GLY A 40 18.51 1.40 5.04
N ALA A 41 19.19 0.95 6.10
CA ALA A 41 20.19 -0.11 6.03
C ALA A 41 19.62 -1.44 5.49
N ALA A 42 18.40 -1.80 5.89
CA ALA A 42 17.76 -3.05 5.46
C ALA A 42 17.46 -3.12 3.95
N ILE A 43 17.44 -1.97 3.26
CA ILE A 43 17.21 -1.88 1.82
C ILE A 43 18.44 -1.41 1.03
N GLY A 44 19.62 -1.42 1.69
CA GLY A 44 20.91 -1.14 1.08
C GLY A 44 21.22 0.36 0.94
N PHE A 45 20.67 1.20 1.83
CA PHE A 45 21.06 2.60 2.01
C PHE A 45 21.75 2.76 3.36
N ALA A 46 23.10 2.90 3.34
CA ALA A 46 23.87 3.10 4.55
C ALA A 46 23.75 4.53 5.07
N ASP A 47 24.08 4.75 6.34
CA ASP A 47 24.12 6.09 6.92
C ASP A 47 25.05 7.03 6.14
N GLU A 48 26.12 6.48 5.55
CA GLU A 48 27.07 7.25 4.74
C GLU A 48 26.43 7.77 3.44
N ASP A 49 25.54 7.00 2.81
CA ASP A 49 24.82 7.46 1.60
C ASP A 49 23.98 8.70 1.92
N TYR A 50 23.37 8.72 3.10
CA TYR A 50 22.60 9.87 3.58
C TYR A 50 23.48 11.06 3.94
N ARG A 51 24.67 10.85 4.55
CA ARG A 51 25.64 11.94 4.81
C ARG A 51 26.12 12.57 3.52
N GLN A 52 26.43 11.76 2.52
CA GLN A 52 26.85 12.26 1.19
C GLN A 52 25.74 13.05 0.50
N ALA A 53 24.47 12.72 0.78
CA ALA A 53 23.31 13.49 0.33
C ALA A 53 23.05 14.76 1.17
N GLY A 54 23.87 15.04 2.18
CA GLY A 54 23.78 16.23 3.03
C GLY A 54 22.96 16.07 4.30
N ALA A 55 22.51 14.87 4.66
CA ALA A 55 21.76 14.63 5.89
C ALA A 55 22.67 14.54 7.12
N GLN A 56 22.09 14.85 8.27
CA GLN A 56 22.63 14.53 9.58
C GLN A 56 22.06 13.19 10.07
N ILE A 57 22.89 12.40 10.76
CA ILE A 57 22.49 11.10 11.28
C ILE A 57 22.23 11.22 12.78
N ALA A 58 20.96 11.02 13.15
CA ALA A 58 20.51 10.95 14.53
C ALA A 58 20.76 9.56 15.12
N GLN A 59 21.13 9.48 16.40
CA GLN A 59 21.43 8.20 17.06
C GLN A 59 20.18 7.39 17.43
N GLY A 60 18.99 8.01 17.36
CA GLY A 60 17.72 7.34 17.62
C GLY A 60 16.52 8.24 17.34
N ALA A 61 15.33 7.63 17.35
CA ALA A 61 14.08 8.32 17.05
C ALA A 61 13.85 9.55 17.92
N GLY A 62 14.25 9.51 19.20
CA GLY A 62 14.09 10.66 20.13
C GLY A 62 14.75 11.94 19.59
N GLU A 63 15.96 11.83 19.06
CA GLU A 63 16.68 12.96 18.47
C GLU A 63 16.00 13.43 17.17
N VAL A 64 15.55 12.50 16.31
CA VAL A 64 14.80 12.85 15.09
C VAL A 64 13.58 13.70 15.40
N PHE A 65 12.73 13.23 16.35
CA PHE A 65 11.52 13.95 16.73
C PHE A 65 11.83 15.28 17.42
N GLN A 66 12.94 15.38 18.15
CA GLN A 66 13.34 16.63 18.81
C GLN A 66 13.77 17.71 17.80
N GLN A 67 14.47 17.31 16.74
CA GLN A 67 15.01 18.24 15.75
C GLN A 67 14.01 18.62 14.67
N ALA A 68 13.11 17.72 14.31
CA ALA A 68 12.23 17.87 13.15
C ALA A 68 11.09 18.86 13.36
N GLN A 69 10.66 19.46 12.24
CA GLN A 69 9.38 20.16 12.09
C GLN A 69 8.45 19.36 11.15
N LEU A 70 9.03 18.78 10.09
CA LEU A 70 8.33 17.87 9.19
C LEU A 70 8.88 16.46 9.40
N ILE A 71 8.01 15.52 9.77
CA ILE A 71 8.36 14.12 9.98
C ILE A 71 7.80 13.32 8.81
N ILE A 72 8.68 12.63 8.09
CA ILE A 72 8.31 11.80 6.93
C ILE A 72 8.55 10.34 7.29
N LYS A 73 7.49 9.55 7.25
CA LYS A 73 7.48 8.11 7.52
C LYS A 73 6.82 7.35 6.35
N VAL A 74 6.82 6.04 6.47
CA VAL A 74 6.04 5.17 5.58
C VAL A 74 4.77 4.71 6.26
N LYS A 75 4.86 4.12 7.46
CA LYS A 75 3.71 3.60 8.20
C LYS A 75 3.27 4.53 9.32
N GLU A 76 2.04 4.31 9.75
CA GLU A 76 1.45 4.99 10.89
C GLU A 76 2.36 4.87 12.13
N PRO A 77 2.48 5.95 12.93
CA PRO A 77 3.34 5.95 14.10
C PRO A 77 2.77 5.04 15.20
N LEU A 78 3.61 4.20 15.78
CA LEU A 78 3.25 3.41 16.96
C LEU A 78 3.15 4.29 18.21
N ALA A 79 2.54 3.79 19.30
CA ALA A 79 2.32 4.55 20.53
C ALA A 79 3.59 5.21 21.06
N VAL A 80 4.74 4.51 21.01
CA VAL A 80 6.05 5.04 21.43
C VAL A 80 6.55 6.21 20.57
N GLU A 81 6.09 6.32 19.33
CA GLU A 81 6.38 7.42 18.42
C GLU A 81 5.36 8.55 18.61
N ARG A 82 4.06 8.20 18.71
CA ARG A 82 2.98 9.18 18.97
C ARG A 82 3.25 9.99 20.24
N ALA A 83 3.78 9.36 21.29
CA ALA A 83 4.17 10.02 22.53
C ALA A 83 5.25 11.12 22.35
N LYS A 84 5.99 11.11 21.22
CA LYS A 84 7.01 12.12 20.89
C LYS A 84 6.47 13.27 20.04
N LEU A 85 5.30 13.12 19.45
CA LEU A 85 4.67 14.18 18.65
C LEU A 85 4.27 15.38 19.50
N ARG A 86 4.34 16.56 18.89
CA ARG A 86 4.01 17.86 19.52
C ARG A 86 3.37 18.75 18.46
N GLU A 87 2.77 19.86 18.86
CA GLU A 87 2.08 20.82 18.00
C GLU A 87 2.95 21.40 16.87
N GLN A 88 4.27 21.50 17.05
CA GLN A 88 5.18 21.99 16.01
C GLN A 88 5.42 20.97 14.89
N HIS A 89 5.01 19.72 15.05
CA HIS A 89 5.27 18.69 14.06
C HIS A 89 4.20 18.65 12.97
N THR A 90 4.66 18.53 11.73
CA THR A 90 3.85 18.08 10.62
C THR A 90 4.26 16.64 10.31
N LEU A 91 3.34 15.70 10.40
CA LEU A 91 3.54 14.29 10.11
C LEU A 91 2.99 13.97 8.71
N PHE A 92 3.83 13.46 7.82
CA PHE A 92 3.47 13.08 6.45
C PHE A 92 3.78 11.59 6.24
N THR A 93 2.75 10.76 6.20
CA THR A 93 2.85 9.28 6.21
C THR A 93 1.51 8.62 5.88
N TYR A 94 1.46 7.28 5.70
CA TYR A 94 0.19 6.55 5.84
C TYR A 94 -0.27 6.58 7.30
N LEU A 95 -1.57 6.77 7.52
CA LEU A 95 -2.16 6.86 8.85
C LEU A 95 -3.17 5.75 9.15
N HIS A 96 -4.02 5.40 8.20
CA HIS A 96 -5.07 4.38 8.36
C HIS A 96 -5.93 4.59 9.63
N LEU A 97 -6.44 5.81 9.84
CA LEU A 97 -7.11 6.20 11.08
C LEU A 97 -8.47 5.53 11.32
N ALA A 98 -9.22 5.23 10.24
CA ALA A 98 -10.60 4.75 10.35
C ALA A 98 -10.77 3.48 11.24
N PRO A 99 -9.87 2.48 11.22
CA PRO A 99 -9.96 1.32 12.11
C PRO A 99 -9.30 1.51 13.48
N ASP A 100 -8.59 2.61 13.73
CA ASP A 100 -7.77 2.79 14.94
C ASP A 100 -8.16 4.07 15.72
N ARG A 101 -9.14 3.90 16.61
CA ARG A 101 -9.64 4.95 17.49
C ARG A 101 -8.54 5.47 18.42
N ALA A 102 -7.74 4.60 19.02
CA ALA A 102 -6.70 4.98 19.98
C ALA A 102 -5.62 5.85 19.32
N GLN A 103 -5.16 5.45 18.11
CA GLN A 103 -4.22 6.25 17.33
C GLN A 103 -4.79 7.63 17.00
N THR A 104 -6.05 7.70 16.57
CA THR A 104 -6.71 8.96 16.23
C THR A 104 -6.78 9.90 17.43
N ASP A 105 -7.21 9.40 18.59
CA ASP A 105 -7.32 10.20 19.83
C ASP A 105 -5.94 10.69 20.29
N GLU A 106 -4.89 9.84 20.26
CA GLU A 106 -3.53 10.23 20.63
C GLU A 106 -2.92 11.25 19.66
N LEU A 107 -3.17 11.11 18.35
CA LEU A 107 -2.70 12.08 17.35
C LEU A 107 -3.40 13.45 17.54
N MET A 108 -4.70 13.47 17.78
CA MET A 108 -5.42 14.72 18.12
C MET A 108 -4.86 15.35 19.39
N ALA A 109 -4.64 14.56 20.44
CA ALA A 109 -4.09 15.05 21.70
C ALA A 109 -2.67 15.61 21.58
N SER A 110 -1.87 15.13 20.63
CA SER A 110 -0.50 15.62 20.39
C SER A 110 -0.45 17.04 19.85
N GLY A 111 -1.54 17.55 19.27
CA GLY A 111 -1.60 18.82 18.55
C GLY A 111 -0.88 18.84 17.19
N ALA A 112 -0.22 17.75 16.80
CA ALA A 112 0.51 17.65 15.53
C ALA A 112 -0.43 17.77 14.34
N THR A 113 0.10 18.33 13.22
CA THR A 113 -0.59 18.32 11.93
C THR A 113 -0.30 17.00 11.22
N CYS A 114 -1.34 16.23 10.87
CA CYS A 114 -1.18 14.92 10.28
C CYS A 114 -1.76 14.88 8.85
N ILE A 115 -0.89 14.65 7.88
CA ILE A 115 -1.23 14.58 6.44
C ILE A 115 -1.05 13.13 6.00
N ALA A 116 -2.16 12.47 5.64
CA ALA A 116 -2.21 11.07 5.27
C ALA A 116 -1.96 10.88 3.78
N TYR A 117 -1.02 10.01 3.42
CA TYR A 117 -0.75 9.65 2.02
C TYR A 117 -1.99 9.10 1.31
N GLU A 118 -2.73 8.22 1.98
CA GLU A 118 -3.87 7.49 1.41
C GLU A 118 -5.11 8.36 1.15
N THR A 119 -5.11 9.63 1.56
CA THR A 119 -6.23 10.54 1.32
C THR A 119 -5.88 11.70 0.39
N VAL A 120 -4.60 11.84 -0.01
CA VAL A 120 -4.20 12.76 -1.09
C VAL A 120 -4.80 12.29 -2.40
N THR A 121 -5.42 13.20 -3.15
CA THR A 121 -6.08 12.90 -4.44
C THR A 121 -5.34 13.50 -5.62
N ASP A 122 -5.79 13.19 -6.83
CA ASP A 122 -5.46 13.93 -8.04
C ASP A 122 -6.73 14.55 -8.68
N ALA A 123 -6.58 15.25 -9.79
CA ALA A 123 -7.68 15.92 -10.49
C ALA A 123 -8.77 14.96 -11.01
N GLN A 124 -8.48 13.66 -11.08
CA GLN A 124 -9.43 12.61 -11.44
C GLN A 124 -10.00 11.89 -10.21
N GLY A 125 -9.70 12.36 -8.99
CA GLY A 125 -10.13 11.74 -7.74
C GLY A 125 -9.42 10.41 -7.41
N ARG A 126 -8.31 10.09 -8.09
CA ARG A 126 -7.48 8.91 -7.78
C ARG A 126 -6.59 9.21 -6.59
N LEU A 127 -5.95 8.18 -6.05
CA LEU A 127 -5.08 8.25 -4.87
C LEU A 127 -3.60 8.06 -5.28
N PRO A 128 -2.91 9.12 -5.74
CA PRO A 128 -1.59 9.03 -6.35
C PRO A 128 -0.50 8.54 -5.39
N LEU A 129 -0.65 8.76 -4.09
CA LEU A 129 0.33 8.30 -3.10
C LEU A 129 0.04 6.87 -2.60
N LEU A 130 -1.18 6.35 -2.83
CA LEU A 130 -1.53 4.94 -2.57
C LEU A 130 -1.21 4.05 -3.78
N ALA A 131 -1.34 4.58 -5.00
CA ALA A 131 -1.14 3.84 -6.24
C ALA A 131 0.18 3.06 -6.30
N PRO A 132 1.37 3.60 -5.93
CA PRO A 132 2.63 2.86 -5.99
C PRO A 132 2.60 1.57 -5.15
N MET A 133 1.97 1.59 -3.99
CA MET A 133 1.85 0.39 -3.14
C MET A 133 0.89 -0.63 -3.74
N SER A 134 -0.19 -0.18 -4.37
CA SER A 134 -1.11 -1.05 -5.11
C SER A 134 -0.45 -1.68 -6.33
N GLU A 135 0.42 -0.96 -7.03
CA GLU A 135 1.21 -1.46 -8.16
C GLU A 135 2.18 -2.55 -7.72
N VAL A 136 2.93 -2.29 -6.63
CA VAL A 136 3.85 -3.27 -6.05
C VAL A 136 3.09 -4.50 -5.57
N ALA A 137 1.98 -4.33 -4.84
CA ALA A 137 1.16 -5.44 -4.35
C ALA A 137 0.63 -6.30 -5.49
N GLY A 138 0.13 -5.69 -6.58
CA GLY A 138 -0.33 -6.40 -7.76
C GLY A 138 0.78 -7.24 -8.40
N ARG A 139 1.97 -6.69 -8.59
CA ARG A 139 3.12 -7.44 -9.15
C ARG A 139 3.57 -8.55 -8.22
N MET A 140 3.66 -8.24 -6.91
CA MET A 140 4.09 -9.21 -5.92
C MET A 140 3.11 -10.36 -5.74
N SER A 141 1.80 -10.14 -5.97
CA SER A 141 0.78 -11.19 -5.85
C SER A 141 1.06 -12.37 -6.78
N ILE A 142 1.56 -12.11 -7.99
CA ILE A 142 1.95 -13.16 -8.93
C ILE A 142 3.27 -13.82 -8.52
N GLN A 143 4.26 -13.06 -8.06
CA GLN A 143 5.52 -13.62 -7.57
C GLN A 143 5.29 -14.56 -6.37
N ALA A 144 4.51 -14.12 -5.39
CA ALA A 144 4.16 -14.91 -4.22
C ALA A 144 3.29 -16.13 -4.60
N GLY A 145 2.26 -15.91 -5.43
CA GLY A 145 1.35 -16.96 -5.88
C GLY A 145 2.06 -18.05 -6.68
N ALA A 146 2.96 -17.68 -7.58
CA ALA A 146 3.78 -18.63 -8.34
C ALA A 146 4.65 -19.50 -7.40
N GLY A 147 5.28 -18.88 -6.40
CA GLY A 147 6.03 -19.63 -5.38
C GLY A 147 5.16 -20.56 -4.55
N CYS A 148 3.94 -20.15 -4.20
CA CYS A 148 3.01 -20.99 -3.45
C CYS A 148 2.47 -22.18 -4.26
N LEU A 149 2.53 -22.15 -5.60
CA LEU A 149 2.17 -23.29 -6.44
C LEU A 149 3.20 -24.45 -6.39
N GLU A 150 4.40 -24.20 -5.86
CA GLU A 150 5.43 -25.23 -5.70
C GLU A 150 5.00 -26.29 -4.66
N LYS A 151 5.33 -27.58 -4.91
CA LYS A 151 4.97 -28.68 -4.02
C LYS A 151 5.51 -28.50 -2.60
N ALA A 152 6.70 -27.98 -2.45
CA ALA A 152 7.33 -27.77 -1.14
C ALA A 152 6.58 -26.71 -0.28
N ARG A 153 5.71 -25.91 -0.89
CA ARG A 153 4.89 -24.87 -0.22
C ARG A 153 3.41 -25.24 -0.13
N GLY A 154 3.08 -26.52 -0.40
CA GLY A 154 1.69 -27.00 -0.36
C GLY A 154 0.92 -26.85 -1.68
N GLY A 155 1.52 -26.24 -2.68
CA GLY A 155 0.90 -26.03 -3.98
C GLY A 155 0.77 -27.31 -4.81
N ARG A 156 0.04 -27.23 -5.92
CA ARG A 156 -0.24 -28.37 -6.80
C ARG A 156 0.88 -28.73 -7.79
N GLY A 157 2.00 -27.99 -7.76
CA GLY A 157 3.17 -28.25 -8.61
C GLY A 157 2.99 -27.77 -10.06
N VAL A 158 2.35 -26.63 -10.25
CA VAL A 158 2.11 -26.01 -11.58
C VAL A 158 3.12 -24.89 -11.81
N LEU A 159 3.77 -24.91 -12.97
CA LEU A 159 4.58 -23.81 -13.47
C LEU A 159 3.70 -22.89 -14.32
N LEU A 160 3.59 -21.61 -13.96
CA LEU A 160 2.67 -20.67 -14.61
C LEU A 160 2.87 -20.55 -16.12
N GLY A 161 4.11 -20.53 -16.59
CA GLY A 161 4.42 -20.42 -18.03
C GLY A 161 4.30 -21.74 -18.80
N GLY A 162 4.08 -22.87 -18.14
CA GLY A 162 4.17 -24.18 -18.77
C GLY A 162 5.57 -24.47 -19.34
N VAL A 163 5.67 -25.49 -20.19
CA VAL A 163 6.86 -25.80 -21.00
C VAL A 163 6.41 -26.40 -22.33
N PRO A 164 7.26 -26.52 -23.35
CA PRO A 164 6.88 -27.16 -24.62
C PRO A 164 6.20 -28.53 -24.41
N GLY A 165 4.98 -28.65 -24.89
CA GLY A 165 4.12 -29.83 -24.69
C GLY A 165 3.28 -29.85 -23.43
N VAL A 166 3.42 -28.86 -22.51
CA VAL A 166 2.62 -28.73 -21.30
C VAL A 166 1.99 -27.32 -21.25
N ALA A 167 0.66 -27.27 -21.10
CA ALA A 167 -0.07 -26.01 -21.06
C ALA A 167 0.35 -25.12 -19.90
N PRO A 168 0.32 -23.79 -20.05
CA PRO A 168 0.56 -22.86 -18.94
C PRO A 168 -0.54 -22.93 -17.88
N GLY A 169 -0.19 -22.55 -16.65
CA GLY A 169 -1.11 -22.46 -15.52
C GLY A 169 -2.18 -21.38 -15.73
N LYS A 170 -3.36 -21.62 -15.17
CA LYS A 170 -4.51 -20.72 -15.25
C LYS A 170 -4.52 -19.73 -14.10
N VAL A 171 -4.38 -18.45 -14.42
CA VAL A 171 -4.45 -17.33 -13.47
C VAL A 171 -5.78 -16.60 -13.64
N VAL A 172 -6.50 -16.44 -12.56
CA VAL A 172 -7.76 -15.67 -12.51
C VAL A 172 -7.56 -14.44 -11.63
N ILE A 173 -7.86 -13.26 -12.17
CA ILE A 173 -7.71 -11.99 -11.48
C ILE A 173 -9.09 -11.36 -11.28
N LEU A 174 -9.47 -11.17 -10.02
CA LEU A 174 -10.72 -10.50 -9.64
C LEU A 174 -10.43 -9.02 -9.37
N GLY A 175 -10.92 -8.16 -10.27
CA GLY A 175 -10.69 -6.72 -10.28
C GLY A 175 -9.64 -6.28 -11.30
N GLY A 176 -10.02 -5.39 -12.23
CA GLY A 176 -9.16 -4.79 -13.27
C GLY A 176 -8.64 -3.39 -12.90
N GLY A 177 -8.64 -3.04 -11.61
CA GLY A 177 -8.08 -1.80 -11.06
C GLY A 177 -6.54 -1.78 -11.06
N VAL A 178 -5.93 -0.94 -10.21
CA VAL A 178 -4.46 -0.81 -10.14
C VAL A 178 -3.81 -2.15 -9.80
N VAL A 179 -4.21 -2.78 -8.70
CA VAL A 179 -3.68 -4.10 -8.26
C VAL A 179 -3.81 -5.13 -9.38
N GLY A 180 -5.03 -5.31 -9.91
CA GLY A 180 -5.30 -6.34 -10.92
C GLY A 180 -4.57 -6.08 -12.25
N SER A 181 -4.45 -4.84 -12.69
CA SER A 181 -3.69 -4.50 -13.91
C SER A 181 -2.20 -4.84 -13.77
N HIS A 182 -1.62 -4.62 -12.59
CA HIS A 182 -0.22 -4.95 -12.33
C HIS A 182 0.00 -6.46 -12.10
N ALA A 183 -0.96 -7.16 -11.49
CA ALA A 183 -0.96 -8.63 -11.45
C ALA A 183 -1.05 -9.21 -12.86
N LEU A 184 -1.96 -8.68 -13.69
CA LEU A 184 -2.14 -9.08 -15.08
C LEU A 184 -0.82 -8.95 -15.89
N ALA A 185 -0.16 -7.80 -15.77
CA ALA A 185 1.11 -7.56 -16.46
C ALA A 185 2.17 -8.63 -16.12
N MET A 186 2.26 -9.01 -14.85
CA MET A 186 3.21 -10.05 -14.41
C MET A 186 2.80 -11.45 -14.87
N ALA A 187 1.51 -11.80 -14.75
CA ALA A 187 1.01 -13.11 -15.18
C ALA A 187 1.19 -13.35 -16.69
N VAL A 188 0.88 -12.33 -17.49
CA VAL A 188 1.12 -12.36 -18.96
C VAL A 188 2.61 -12.43 -19.27
N GLY A 189 3.44 -11.68 -18.52
CA GLY A 189 4.91 -11.70 -18.67
C GLY A 189 5.53 -13.07 -18.37
N LEU A 190 4.93 -13.83 -17.46
CA LEU A 190 5.32 -15.21 -17.16
C LEU A 190 4.77 -16.25 -18.15
N GLY A 191 3.92 -15.84 -19.09
CA GLY A 191 3.32 -16.72 -20.08
C GLY A 191 2.13 -17.54 -19.57
N ALA A 192 1.49 -17.12 -18.47
CA ALA A 192 0.30 -17.79 -17.93
C ALA A 192 -0.93 -17.62 -18.84
N ASN A 193 -1.90 -18.51 -18.69
CA ASN A 193 -3.25 -18.34 -19.26
C ASN A 193 -4.07 -17.46 -18.30
N VAL A 194 -4.37 -16.21 -18.71
CA VAL A 194 -4.90 -15.21 -17.79
C VAL A 194 -6.33 -14.81 -18.14
N THR A 195 -7.20 -14.87 -17.13
CA THR A 195 -8.56 -14.31 -17.17
C THR A 195 -8.70 -13.20 -16.14
N VAL A 196 -9.19 -12.03 -16.54
CA VAL A 196 -9.51 -10.93 -15.63
C VAL A 196 -11.00 -10.66 -15.62
N LEU A 197 -11.57 -10.50 -14.41
CA LEU A 197 -12.98 -10.20 -14.20
C LEU A 197 -13.14 -8.84 -13.52
N ASP A 198 -14.00 -7.98 -14.08
CA ASP A 198 -14.37 -6.71 -13.47
C ASP A 198 -15.84 -6.37 -13.76
N LYS A 199 -16.48 -5.55 -12.92
CA LYS A 199 -17.80 -4.96 -13.18
C LYS A 199 -17.70 -3.70 -14.03
N ASN A 200 -16.54 -3.05 -14.04
CA ASN A 200 -16.30 -1.86 -14.83
C ASN A 200 -15.86 -2.25 -16.25
N VAL A 201 -16.79 -2.12 -17.19
CA VAL A 201 -16.55 -2.46 -18.61
C VAL A 201 -15.45 -1.58 -19.23
N ASP A 202 -15.27 -0.33 -18.79
CA ASP A 202 -14.21 0.54 -19.31
C ASP A 202 -12.82 0.06 -18.84
N ALA A 203 -12.72 -0.50 -17.63
CA ALA A 203 -11.50 -1.17 -17.19
C ALA A 203 -11.21 -2.39 -18.09
N LEU A 204 -12.22 -3.20 -18.38
CA LEU A 204 -12.06 -4.35 -19.28
C LEU A 204 -11.65 -3.92 -20.70
N ARG A 205 -12.29 -2.88 -21.29
CA ARG A 205 -11.93 -2.33 -22.61
C ARG A 205 -10.47 -1.87 -22.66
N ARG A 206 -10.01 -1.17 -21.62
CA ARG A 206 -8.62 -0.72 -21.53
C ARG A 206 -7.64 -1.90 -21.52
N LEU A 207 -7.93 -2.93 -20.74
CA LEU A 207 -7.09 -4.12 -20.65
C LEU A 207 -7.12 -4.92 -21.95
N ASP A 208 -8.28 -5.07 -22.57
CA ASP A 208 -8.43 -5.71 -23.87
C ASP A 208 -7.63 -5.00 -24.97
N ALA A 209 -7.73 -3.67 -25.03
CA ALA A 209 -6.94 -2.86 -25.97
C ALA A 209 -5.42 -2.99 -25.76
N GLN A 210 -4.97 -3.17 -24.51
CA GLN A 210 -3.54 -3.28 -24.18
C GLN A 210 -2.97 -4.66 -24.46
N TYR A 211 -3.72 -5.73 -24.21
CA TYR A 211 -3.21 -7.11 -24.24
C TYR A 211 -3.77 -7.96 -25.38
N GLY A 212 -4.90 -7.55 -25.97
CA GLY A 212 -5.56 -8.28 -27.05
C GLY A 212 -5.87 -9.73 -26.65
N ASN A 213 -5.63 -10.65 -27.56
CA ASN A 213 -5.91 -12.08 -27.39
C ASN A 213 -4.96 -12.82 -26.41
N ARG A 214 -4.04 -12.12 -25.76
CA ARG A 214 -3.18 -12.73 -24.72
C ARG A 214 -3.89 -12.91 -23.38
N ILE A 215 -5.09 -12.35 -23.25
CA ILE A 215 -5.91 -12.45 -22.04
C ILE A 215 -7.36 -12.71 -22.40
N THR A 216 -8.13 -13.18 -21.43
CA THR A 216 -9.59 -13.21 -21.49
C THR A 216 -10.14 -12.17 -20.53
N THR A 217 -11.03 -11.31 -21.01
CA THR A 217 -11.75 -10.34 -20.17
C THR A 217 -13.20 -10.80 -19.98
N LEU A 218 -13.70 -10.81 -18.75
CA LEU A 218 -15.07 -11.23 -18.44
C LEU A 218 -15.76 -10.21 -17.52
N TYR A 219 -17.05 -9.98 -17.76
CA TYR A 219 -17.86 -9.22 -16.81
C TYR A 219 -18.09 -10.05 -15.53
N SER A 220 -17.82 -9.45 -14.38
CA SER A 220 -17.81 -10.13 -13.08
C SER A 220 -19.23 -10.41 -12.57
N THR A 221 -19.89 -11.44 -13.12
CA THR A 221 -21.10 -12.05 -12.56
C THR A 221 -20.73 -13.11 -11.54
N ARG A 222 -21.65 -13.47 -10.64
CA ARG A 222 -21.44 -14.57 -9.68
C ARG A 222 -21.13 -15.90 -10.39
N ALA A 223 -21.82 -16.19 -11.50
CA ALA A 223 -21.62 -17.40 -12.28
C ALA A 223 -20.22 -17.42 -12.93
N ALA A 224 -19.79 -16.32 -13.58
CA ALA A 224 -18.48 -16.21 -14.19
C ALA A 224 -17.34 -16.31 -13.15
N VAL A 225 -17.50 -15.64 -12.00
CA VAL A 225 -16.51 -15.74 -10.90
C VAL A 225 -16.41 -17.20 -10.44
N ARG A 226 -17.54 -17.87 -10.16
CA ARG A 226 -17.53 -19.28 -9.75
C ARG A 226 -16.82 -20.16 -10.77
N GLU A 227 -17.23 -20.10 -12.03
CA GLU A 227 -16.67 -20.91 -13.11
C GLU A 227 -15.16 -20.76 -13.21
N GLN A 228 -14.68 -19.51 -13.22
CA GLN A 228 -13.26 -19.22 -13.39
C GLN A 228 -12.44 -19.61 -12.16
N VAL A 229 -12.94 -19.32 -10.94
CA VAL A 229 -12.27 -19.68 -9.68
C VAL A 229 -12.09 -21.19 -9.53
N LEU A 230 -13.12 -21.99 -9.84
CA LEU A 230 -13.05 -23.46 -9.74
C LEU A 230 -12.02 -24.08 -10.70
N ALA A 231 -11.77 -23.42 -11.84
CA ALA A 231 -10.84 -23.90 -12.85
C ALA A 231 -9.41 -23.33 -12.71
N ALA A 232 -9.18 -22.42 -11.75
CA ALA A 232 -7.92 -21.73 -11.60
C ALA A 232 -6.84 -22.55 -10.88
N ASP A 233 -5.59 -22.36 -11.26
CA ASP A 233 -4.42 -22.76 -10.47
C ASP A 233 -4.05 -21.67 -9.47
N LEU A 234 -4.19 -20.39 -9.88
CA LEU A 234 -3.90 -19.22 -9.05
C LEU A 234 -5.04 -18.20 -9.19
N VAL A 235 -5.60 -17.77 -8.07
CA VAL A 235 -6.59 -16.70 -7.99
C VAL A 235 -5.99 -15.49 -7.29
N ILE A 236 -6.13 -14.30 -7.89
CA ILE A 236 -5.72 -13.02 -7.29
C ILE A 236 -6.96 -12.20 -6.96
N GLY A 237 -7.15 -11.91 -5.68
CA GLY A 237 -8.17 -10.99 -5.17
C GLY A 237 -7.64 -9.56 -5.16
N GLY A 238 -7.93 -8.79 -6.22
CA GLY A 238 -7.45 -7.42 -6.40
C GLY A 238 -8.57 -6.37 -6.36
N VAL A 239 -9.69 -6.66 -5.72
CA VAL A 239 -10.84 -5.77 -5.63
C VAL A 239 -10.62 -4.75 -4.52
N LEU A 240 -10.78 -3.47 -4.83
CA LEU A 240 -10.72 -2.38 -3.87
C LEU A 240 -11.97 -1.50 -4.01
N ILE A 241 -12.66 -1.25 -2.90
CA ILE A 241 -13.74 -0.27 -2.83
C ILE A 241 -13.26 0.85 -1.90
N PRO A 242 -13.05 2.07 -2.41
CA PRO A 242 -12.59 3.18 -1.57
C PRO A 242 -13.52 3.42 -0.38
N GLY A 243 -12.97 3.39 0.84
CA GLY A 243 -13.71 3.67 2.07
C GLY A 243 -14.68 2.57 2.54
N ALA A 244 -14.69 1.38 1.91
CA ALA A 244 -15.58 0.28 2.28
C ALA A 244 -14.83 -1.06 2.37
N ALA A 245 -15.46 -2.04 3.03
CA ALA A 245 -14.95 -3.40 3.04
C ALA A 245 -15.00 -4.04 1.64
N ALA A 246 -14.04 -4.91 1.35
CA ALA A 246 -14.03 -5.66 0.11
C ALA A 246 -15.25 -6.61 0.03
N PRO A 247 -15.91 -6.72 -1.14
CA PRO A 247 -17.02 -7.64 -1.30
C PRO A 247 -16.52 -9.10 -1.27
N LYS A 248 -17.25 -9.99 -0.59
CA LYS A 248 -16.94 -11.43 -0.59
C LYS A 248 -17.37 -12.05 -1.92
N LEU A 249 -16.42 -12.12 -2.87
CA LEU A 249 -16.63 -12.67 -4.22
C LEU A 249 -16.41 -14.19 -4.26
N ILE A 250 -15.54 -14.71 -3.39
CA ILE A 250 -15.20 -16.13 -3.30
C ILE A 250 -15.82 -16.68 -2.02
N THR A 251 -16.79 -17.58 -2.15
CA THR A 251 -17.43 -18.23 -1.00
C THR A 251 -16.60 -19.41 -0.49
N ALA A 252 -16.81 -19.81 0.76
CA ALA A 252 -16.21 -21.02 1.31
C ALA A 252 -16.59 -22.29 0.51
N ASP A 253 -17.80 -22.32 -0.06
CA ASP A 253 -18.23 -23.40 -0.95
C ASP A 253 -17.41 -23.46 -2.26
N MET A 254 -17.04 -22.30 -2.83
CA MET A 254 -16.14 -22.26 -3.99
C MET A 254 -14.77 -22.79 -3.62
N VAL A 255 -14.22 -22.40 -2.46
CA VAL A 255 -12.89 -22.85 -2.01
C VAL A 255 -12.85 -24.38 -1.89
N ARG A 256 -13.87 -24.99 -1.27
CA ARG A 256 -13.98 -26.46 -1.19
C ARG A 256 -13.99 -27.18 -2.54
N GLN A 257 -14.42 -26.50 -3.60
CA GLN A 257 -14.52 -27.07 -4.95
C GLN A 257 -13.34 -26.68 -5.85
N MET A 258 -12.41 -25.84 -5.38
CA MET A 258 -11.19 -25.53 -6.12
C MET A 258 -10.30 -26.78 -6.25
N GLN A 259 -9.33 -26.68 -7.17
CA GLN A 259 -8.35 -27.75 -7.35
C GLN A 259 -7.45 -27.86 -6.10
N ALA A 260 -7.24 -29.09 -5.61
CA ALA A 260 -6.33 -29.31 -4.47
C ALA A 260 -4.93 -28.76 -4.78
N GLY A 261 -4.37 -27.96 -3.87
CA GLY A 261 -3.12 -27.25 -4.02
C GLY A 261 -3.19 -26.01 -4.93
N ALA A 262 -4.38 -25.59 -5.35
CA ALA A 262 -4.57 -24.26 -5.95
C ALA A 262 -4.22 -23.16 -4.92
N VAL A 263 -3.92 -21.96 -5.42
CA VAL A 263 -3.47 -20.85 -4.59
C VAL A 263 -4.44 -19.68 -4.70
N LEU A 264 -4.80 -19.10 -3.57
CA LEU A 264 -5.53 -17.84 -3.46
C LEU A 264 -4.62 -16.78 -2.83
N VAL A 265 -4.31 -15.73 -3.58
CA VAL A 265 -3.62 -14.53 -3.06
C VAL A 265 -4.65 -13.42 -2.89
N ASP A 266 -5.00 -13.09 -1.67
CA ASP A 266 -6.01 -12.06 -1.39
C ASP A 266 -5.32 -10.72 -1.04
N VAL A 267 -5.11 -9.89 -2.06
CA VAL A 267 -4.51 -8.56 -1.90
C VAL A 267 -5.48 -7.58 -1.23
N ALA A 268 -6.79 -7.85 -1.30
CA ALA A 268 -7.83 -7.06 -0.65
C ALA A 268 -7.90 -7.27 0.87
N ILE A 269 -6.97 -8.03 1.45
CA ILE A 269 -6.99 -8.43 2.86
C ILE A 269 -7.01 -7.24 3.82
N ASP A 270 -6.36 -6.13 3.49
CA ASP A 270 -6.37 -4.90 4.29
C ASP A 270 -7.79 -4.30 4.43
N GLN A 271 -8.72 -4.67 3.54
CA GLN A 271 -10.14 -4.32 3.57
C GLN A 271 -11.04 -5.52 3.95
N GLY A 272 -10.50 -6.49 4.67
CA GLY A 272 -11.21 -7.68 5.13
C GLY A 272 -11.19 -8.86 4.15
N GLY A 273 -10.55 -8.72 2.98
CA GLY A 273 -10.40 -9.77 1.98
C GLY A 273 -11.65 -10.01 1.12
N CYS A 274 -11.45 -10.52 -0.09
CA CYS A 274 -12.52 -10.82 -1.04
C CYS A 274 -13.01 -12.28 -1.01
N ALA A 275 -12.37 -13.15 -0.20
CA ALA A 275 -12.86 -14.49 0.07
C ALA A 275 -13.44 -14.60 1.49
N GLU A 276 -14.45 -15.45 1.66
CA GLU A 276 -15.02 -15.75 2.99
C GLU A 276 -14.02 -16.45 3.91
N THR A 277 -13.08 -17.21 3.33
CA THR A 277 -12.04 -17.96 4.03
C THR A 277 -10.78 -17.13 4.30
N SER A 278 -10.72 -15.87 3.81
CA SER A 278 -9.55 -15.00 4.00
C SER A 278 -9.48 -14.43 5.40
N HIS A 279 -8.30 -14.55 6.03
CA HIS A 279 -7.89 -13.80 7.22
C HIS A 279 -6.46 -13.30 7.07
N ALA A 280 -6.15 -12.17 7.71
CA ALA A 280 -4.85 -11.54 7.58
C ALA A 280 -3.73 -12.41 8.13
N THR A 281 -2.62 -12.49 7.39
CA THR A 281 -1.37 -13.13 7.77
C THR A 281 -0.23 -12.12 7.81
N THR A 282 0.95 -12.58 8.24
CA THR A 282 2.16 -11.75 8.33
C THR A 282 3.26 -12.29 7.43
N HIS A 283 4.32 -11.52 7.23
CA HIS A 283 5.49 -12.00 6.48
C HIS A 283 6.24 -13.14 7.18
N ALA A 284 6.08 -13.31 8.50
CA ALA A 284 6.68 -14.41 9.25
C ALA A 284 5.95 -15.75 8.98
N GLU A 285 4.61 -15.69 8.89
CA GLU A 285 3.75 -16.83 8.60
C GLU A 285 2.79 -16.42 7.46
N PRO A 286 3.26 -16.46 6.18
CA PRO A 286 2.53 -15.81 5.10
C PRO A 286 1.35 -16.60 4.56
N THR A 287 1.29 -17.91 4.82
CA THR A 287 0.29 -18.81 4.23
C THR A 287 -0.39 -19.69 5.26
N TYR A 288 -1.60 -20.11 4.92
CA TYR A 288 -2.34 -21.19 5.58
C TYR A 288 -3.14 -21.96 4.53
N VAL A 289 -3.69 -23.10 4.91
CA VAL A 289 -4.45 -23.98 4.00
C VAL A 289 -5.89 -24.11 4.51
N VAL A 290 -6.86 -23.95 3.61
CA VAL A 290 -8.27 -24.25 3.85
C VAL A 290 -8.76 -25.13 2.70
N ASP A 291 -9.36 -26.26 3.02
CA ASP A 291 -9.89 -27.22 2.04
C ASP A 291 -8.90 -27.51 0.89
N ASP A 292 -7.65 -27.82 1.25
CA ASP A 292 -6.53 -28.07 0.32
C ASP A 292 -6.12 -26.89 -0.58
N VAL A 293 -6.64 -25.69 -0.36
CA VAL A 293 -6.26 -24.46 -1.08
C VAL A 293 -5.31 -23.63 -0.24
N VAL A 294 -4.15 -23.27 -0.80
CA VAL A 294 -3.16 -22.42 -0.14
C VAL A 294 -3.61 -20.97 -0.21
N HIS A 295 -3.75 -20.34 0.96
CA HIS A 295 -4.09 -18.92 1.07
C HIS A 295 -2.85 -18.10 1.40
N TYR A 296 -2.58 -17.05 0.63
CA TYR A 296 -1.57 -16.02 0.90
C TYR A 296 -2.31 -14.70 1.11
N CYS A 297 -2.43 -14.27 2.36
CA CYS A 297 -3.24 -13.13 2.77
C CYS A 297 -2.43 -12.14 3.62
N VAL A 298 -1.18 -11.89 3.22
CA VAL A 298 -0.28 -11.02 3.99
C VAL A 298 -0.74 -9.57 3.90
N ALA A 299 -1.08 -9.00 5.05
CA ALA A 299 -1.27 -7.57 5.19
C ALA A 299 0.08 -6.85 4.95
N ASN A 300 0.04 -5.74 4.21
CA ASN A 300 1.27 -4.99 3.87
C ASN A 300 2.23 -5.76 2.94
N MET A 301 1.72 -6.44 1.92
CA MET A 301 2.55 -7.13 0.91
C MET A 301 3.73 -6.29 0.39
N PRO A 302 3.59 -4.98 0.11
CA PRO A 302 4.69 -4.15 -0.37
C PRO A 302 5.90 -4.06 0.58
N GLY A 303 5.70 -4.27 1.88
CA GLY A 303 6.77 -4.28 2.89
C GLY A 303 7.83 -5.37 2.65
N ASN A 304 7.45 -6.49 2.03
CA ASN A 304 8.36 -7.60 1.74
C ASN A 304 9.34 -7.32 0.59
N VAL A 305 9.03 -6.36 -0.26
CA VAL A 305 9.91 -5.87 -1.34
C VAL A 305 10.27 -4.41 -1.09
N ALA A 306 10.74 -4.16 0.13
CA ALA A 306 10.90 -2.84 0.72
C ALA A 306 11.76 -1.87 -0.12
N ARG A 307 12.82 -2.34 -0.80
CA ARG A 307 13.65 -1.50 -1.66
C ARG A 307 12.84 -0.94 -2.85
N THR A 308 12.14 -1.81 -3.58
CA THR A 308 11.27 -1.38 -4.69
C THR A 308 10.16 -0.46 -4.20
N SER A 309 9.52 -0.82 -3.10
CA SER A 309 8.43 -0.06 -2.50
C SER A 309 8.87 1.33 -2.03
N THR A 310 10.05 1.45 -1.41
CA THR A 310 10.61 2.73 -1.00
C THR A 310 10.87 3.64 -2.21
N LEU A 311 11.51 3.13 -3.24
CA LEU A 311 11.80 3.91 -4.45
C LEU A 311 10.50 4.37 -5.13
N ALA A 312 9.54 3.48 -5.30
CA ALA A 312 8.25 3.81 -5.91
C ALA A 312 7.47 4.85 -5.09
N LEU A 313 7.43 4.69 -3.76
CA LEU A 313 6.75 5.63 -2.88
C LEU A 313 7.43 7.01 -2.89
N ASN A 314 8.77 7.05 -2.78
CA ASN A 314 9.52 8.32 -2.78
C ASN A 314 9.32 9.10 -4.09
N ASN A 315 9.25 8.44 -5.25
CA ASN A 315 8.95 9.11 -6.52
C ASN A 315 7.60 9.84 -6.48
N ALA A 316 6.62 9.28 -5.78
CA ALA A 316 5.30 9.90 -5.67
C ALA A 316 5.23 10.95 -4.55
N THR A 317 5.92 10.74 -3.42
CA THR A 317 5.81 11.63 -2.26
C THR A 317 6.75 12.83 -2.31
N LEU A 318 7.88 12.75 -3.03
CA LEU A 318 8.90 13.80 -3.07
C LEU A 318 8.36 15.18 -3.50
N PRO A 319 7.52 15.33 -4.53
CA PRO A 319 6.98 16.64 -4.90
C PRO A 319 6.20 17.31 -3.76
N HIS A 320 5.43 16.50 -3.02
CA HIS A 320 4.66 17.00 -1.88
C HIS A 320 5.56 17.28 -0.67
N ALA A 321 6.58 16.46 -0.42
CA ALA A 321 7.59 16.73 0.62
C ALA A 321 8.33 18.04 0.38
N LEU A 322 8.72 18.33 -0.88
CA LEU A 322 9.33 19.58 -1.30
C LEU A 322 8.40 20.78 -1.09
N ALA A 323 7.11 20.63 -1.44
CA ALA A 323 6.11 21.68 -1.22
C ALA A 323 5.89 21.97 0.27
N LEU A 324 5.75 20.92 1.09
CA LEU A 324 5.60 21.05 2.54
C LEU A 324 6.84 21.66 3.20
N ALA A 325 8.04 21.24 2.79
CA ALA A 325 9.29 21.75 3.33
C ALA A 325 9.54 23.21 2.93
N GLY A 326 9.25 23.57 1.68
CA GLY A 326 9.53 24.90 1.15
C GLY A 326 8.52 25.97 1.57
N LYS A 327 7.22 25.62 1.67
CA LYS A 327 6.13 26.57 1.93
C LYS A 327 5.56 26.50 3.35
N GLY A 328 5.84 25.42 4.09
CA GLY A 328 5.10 25.04 5.27
C GLY A 328 3.73 24.44 4.93
N TRP A 329 3.17 23.66 5.87
CA TRP A 329 1.95 22.89 5.59
C TRP A 329 0.73 23.76 5.25
N GLN A 330 0.54 24.91 5.93
CA GLN A 330 -0.62 25.76 5.67
C GLN A 330 -0.63 26.29 4.23
N GLN A 331 0.50 26.85 3.77
CA GLN A 331 0.57 27.41 2.42
C GLN A 331 0.56 26.33 1.37
N ALA A 332 1.24 25.19 1.59
CA ALA A 332 1.22 24.06 0.67
C ALA A 332 -0.20 23.51 0.46
N LEU A 333 -1.00 23.42 1.54
CA LEU A 333 -2.39 22.95 1.46
C LEU A 333 -3.38 24.00 0.93
N ARG A 334 -3.05 25.29 1.02
CA ARG A 334 -3.84 26.35 0.35
C ARG A 334 -3.63 26.33 -1.16
N ASP A 335 -2.40 26.11 -1.59
CA ASP A 335 -2.00 26.12 -2.99
C ASP A 335 -2.46 24.88 -3.75
N ASP A 336 -2.60 23.74 -3.06
CA ASP A 336 -2.93 22.45 -3.65
C ASP A 336 -4.12 21.82 -2.91
N GLU A 337 -5.30 21.85 -3.56
CA GLU A 337 -6.52 21.25 -3.01
C GLU A 337 -6.43 19.71 -2.90
N HIS A 338 -5.64 19.09 -3.76
CA HIS A 338 -5.47 17.65 -3.76
C HIS A 338 -4.59 17.18 -2.60
N LEU A 339 -3.51 17.91 -2.30
CA LEU A 339 -2.70 17.70 -1.11
C LEU A 339 -3.51 18.04 0.16
N ARG A 340 -4.37 19.08 0.11
CA ARG A 340 -5.28 19.43 1.22
C ARG A 340 -6.21 18.30 1.62
N ASN A 341 -6.64 17.46 0.68
CA ASN A 341 -7.45 16.27 0.97
C ASN A 341 -6.68 15.25 1.84
N GLY A 342 -5.34 15.34 1.85
CA GLY A 342 -4.47 14.59 2.75
C GLY A 342 -4.56 15.00 4.22
N LEU A 343 -5.06 16.21 4.53
CA LEU A 343 -5.12 16.67 5.92
C LEU A 343 -6.17 15.86 6.71
N ASN A 344 -5.72 15.09 7.67
CA ASN A 344 -6.60 14.26 8.50
C ASN A 344 -6.74 14.80 9.93
N ILE A 345 -5.69 15.40 10.47
CA ILE A 345 -5.72 16.02 11.82
C ILE A 345 -4.92 17.33 11.79
N ALA A 346 -5.45 18.37 12.37
CA ALA A 346 -4.74 19.63 12.63
C ALA A 346 -5.33 20.35 13.83
N GLN A 347 -4.48 21.04 14.60
CA GLN A 347 -4.89 21.83 15.78
C GLN A 347 -5.75 21.01 16.78
N GLY A 348 -5.43 19.73 16.95
CA GLY A 348 -6.18 18.83 17.83
C GLY A 348 -7.56 18.41 17.30
N GLN A 349 -7.89 18.72 16.04
CA GLN A 349 -9.18 18.43 15.45
C GLN A 349 -9.04 17.42 14.28
N LEU A 350 -10.00 16.51 14.19
CA LEU A 350 -10.13 15.65 13.03
C LEU A 350 -10.69 16.45 11.85
N THR A 351 -10.08 16.30 10.66
CA THR A 351 -10.44 17.10 9.48
C THR A 351 -10.95 16.28 8.30
N HIS A 352 -10.93 14.95 8.40
CA HIS A 352 -11.35 14.04 7.33
C HIS A 352 -12.71 13.39 7.64
N ALA A 353 -13.72 13.71 6.82
CA ALA A 353 -15.13 13.31 7.04
C ALA A 353 -15.33 11.78 7.13
N ALA A 354 -14.69 11.00 6.24
CA ALA A 354 -14.87 9.54 6.24
C ALA A 354 -14.28 8.88 7.49
N VAL A 355 -13.14 9.38 8.01
CA VAL A 355 -12.56 8.92 9.27
C VAL A 355 -13.50 9.25 10.43
N ALA A 356 -14.03 10.47 10.46
CA ALA A 356 -14.98 10.91 11.48
C ALA A 356 -16.23 10.03 11.49
N GLN A 357 -16.80 9.75 10.32
CA GLN A 357 -17.95 8.87 10.19
C GLN A 357 -17.66 7.44 10.70
N ALA A 358 -16.50 6.89 10.33
CA ALA A 358 -16.11 5.53 10.75
C ALA A 358 -15.95 5.41 12.27
N LEU A 359 -15.47 6.48 12.93
CA LEU A 359 -15.19 6.50 14.36
C LEU A 359 -16.32 7.12 15.21
N GLY A 360 -17.37 7.67 14.58
CA GLY A 360 -18.43 8.38 15.29
C GLY A 360 -17.95 9.68 15.99
N LEU A 361 -16.99 10.39 15.34
CA LEU A 361 -16.40 11.61 15.88
C LEU A 361 -16.89 12.86 15.16
N ALA A 362 -16.83 14.01 15.86
CA ALA A 362 -16.96 15.30 15.22
C ALA A 362 -15.72 15.63 14.37
N TRP A 363 -15.89 16.43 13.32
CA TRP A 363 -14.81 16.86 12.41
C TRP A 363 -15.00 18.32 11.98
N THR A 364 -13.89 18.93 11.57
CA THR A 364 -13.84 20.29 11.05
C THR A 364 -13.25 20.27 9.64
N PRO A 365 -13.92 20.79 8.59
CA PRO A 365 -13.35 20.79 7.25
C PRO A 365 -11.97 21.45 7.20
N ALA A 366 -11.04 20.86 6.43
CA ALA A 366 -9.69 21.38 6.24
C ALA A 366 -9.67 22.85 5.80
N THR A 367 -10.64 23.27 5.00
CA THR A 367 -10.81 24.67 4.54
C THR A 367 -11.05 25.66 5.68
N ARG A 368 -11.72 25.21 6.77
CA ARG A 368 -11.94 26.06 7.96
C ARG A 368 -10.68 26.16 8.82
N ILE A 369 -9.86 25.11 8.87
CA ILE A 369 -8.56 25.14 9.56
C ILE A 369 -7.56 26.07 8.87
N LEU A 370 -7.66 26.17 7.54
CA LEU A 370 -6.77 26.96 6.70
C LEU A 370 -7.25 28.42 6.46
N ALA A 371 -8.48 28.74 6.86
CA ALA A 371 -8.99 30.11 6.78
C ALA A 371 -8.22 31.03 7.70
#